data_242ae6ddaf34ea77712cc37b6c22b2c4
#
_entry.id   242ae6ddaf34ea77712cc37b6c22b2c4
#
_cell.length_a   1.000
_cell.length_b   1.000
_cell.length_c   1.000
_cell.angle_alpha   90.00
_cell.angle_beta   90.00
_cell.angle_gamma   90.00
#
_symmetry.space_group_name_H-M   'P 1'
#
loop_
_entity.id
_entity.type
_entity.pdbx_description
1 polymer ?
#
loop_
_entity_poly.entity_id
_entity_poly.type
_entity_poly.pdbx_seq_one_letter_code
_entity_poly.pdbx_strand_id
1 'polypeptide(L)'
;MEGAYASGSWVATAPSLPVVMADRPMSSAVLLPPSPELASGQVMGRVGWQFQPPAGSVVNAWLCHAGGCSRLPASRGQTDDLAGLPADTPLHFQFSLQDRRQRAATLQGLQVIVNHEPLQRP
;
A
#
# COMPACT_ATOMS: atom_id res chain seq x y z
N MET A 1 26.37 16.40 4.66
CA MET A 1 25.91 16.33 3.31
C MET A 1 25.38 15.02 2.91
N GLU A 2 26.05 13.98 3.24
CA GLU A 2 25.59 12.66 2.83
C GLU A 2 24.19 12.35 3.27
N GLY A 3 23.79 12.85 4.43
CA GLY A 3 22.44 12.63 4.93
C GLY A 3 21.36 13.13 3.99
N ALA A 4 21.63 14.19 3.22
CA ALA A 4 20.66 14.74 2.29
C ALA A 4 20.36 13.82 1.12
N TYR A 5 21.24 12.87 0.87
CA TYR A 5 21.11 11.93 -0.25
C TYR A 5 20.84 10.51 0.22
N ALA A 6 20.63 10.31 1.51
CA ALA A 6 20.43 8.98 2.04
C ALA A 6 19.11 8.41 1.61
N SER A 7 19.12 7.14 1.27
CA SER A 7 17.88 6.38 1.08
C SER A 7 17.21 6.18 2.43
N GLY A 8 15.92 5.91 2.39
CA GLY A 8 15.16 5.66 3.60
C GLY A 8 13.96 4.79 3.33
N SER A 9 13.15 4.66 4.35
CA SER A 9 11.89 3.95 4.21
C SER A 9 10.92 4.46 5.26
N TRP A 10 9.64 4.30 4.98
CA TRP A 10 8.61 4.53 5.99
C TRP A 10 7.62 3.39 5.99
N VAL A 11 7.00 3.20 7.15
CA VAL A 11 6.01 2.15 7.38
C VAL A 11 4.74 2.82 7.86
N ALA A 12 3.62 2.40 7.30
CA ALA A 12 2.32 2.87 7.77
C ALA A 12 1.36 1.70 7.85
N THR A 13 0.46 1.76 8.82
CA THR A 13 -0.58 0.75 9.00
C THR A 13 -1.93 1.42 8.93
N ALA A 14 -2.94 0.64 8.57
CA ALA A 14 -4.31 1.11 8.56
C ALA A 14 -5.15 0.21 9.46
N PRO A 15 -6.26 0.73 10.03
CA PRO A 15 -7.15 -0.09 10.84
C PRO A 15 -7.74 -1.24 10.03
N SER A 16 -8.18 -2.29 10.72
CA SER A 16 -8.85 -3.40 10.08
C SER A 16 -10.06 -2.89 9.28
N LEU A 17 -10.36 -3.61 8.19
CA LEU A 17 -11.39 -3.20 7.25
C LEU A 17 -12.33 -4.35 6.98
N PRO A 18 -13.63 -4.21 7.30
CA PRO A 18 -14.61 -5.23 6.90
C PRO A 18 -14.91 -5.09 5.40
N VAL A 19 -14.76 -6.18 4.66
CA VAL A 19 -14.99 -6.22 3.23
C VAL A 19 -16.24 -7.04 3.00
N VAL A 20 -17.30 -6.41 2.48
CA VAL A 20 -18.63 -6.99 2.42
C VAL A 20 -19.17 -7.11 1.00
N MET A 21 -18.44 -6.60 -0.01
CA MET A 21 -18.94 -6.55 -1.37
C MET A 21 -17.99 -7.23 -2.34
N ALA A 22 -18.58 -7.90 -3.33
CA ALA A 22 -17.82 -8.53 -4.41
C ALA A 22 -17.72 -7.63 -5.65
N ASP A 23 -18.72 -6.80 -5.86
CA ASP A 23 -18.81 -6.01 -7.09
C ASP A 23 -18.34 -4.58 -6.93
N ARG A 24 -17.87 -4.21 -5.76
CA ARG A 24 -17.37 -2.86 -5.49
C ARG A 24 -16.23 -2.91 -4.51
N PRO A 25 -15.06 -2.35 -4.85
CA PRO A 25 -13.95 -2.31 -3.89
C PRO A 25 -14.26 -1.39 -2.71
N MET A 26 -13.74 -1.76 -1.55
CA MET A 26 -13.81 -0.96 -0.34
C MET A 26 -12.40 -0.48 0.01
N SER A 27 -12.28 0.78 0.38
CA SER A 27 -10.98 1.41 0.61
C SER A 27 -10.63 1.40 2.09
N SER A 28 -9.36 1.15 2.38
CA SER A 28 -8.82 1.32 3.72
C SER A 28 -8.63 2.80 4.03
N ALA A 29 -8.31 3.09 5.29
CA ALA A 29 -7.82 4.41 5.65
C ALA A 29 -6.52 4.69 4.89
N VAL A 30 -6.23 5.99 4.70
CA VAL A 30 -5.05 6.42 3.95
C VAL A 30 -3.79 6.12 4.74
N LEU A 31 -2.76 5.66 4.02
CA LEU A 31 -1.45 5.34 4.57
C LEU A 31 -0.51 6.49 4.23
N LEU A 32 0.04 7.12 5.27
CA LEU A 32 0.89 8.29 5.12
C LEU A 32 2.22 8.08 5.81
N PRO A 33 3.30 8.71 5.33
CA PRO A 33 4.57 8.64 6.03
C PRO A 33 4.45 9.27 7.42
N PRO A 34 4.92 8.57 8.46
CA PRO A 34 4.86 9.14 9.82
C PRO A 34 5.69 10.40 9.98
N SER A 35 6.77 10.53 9.22
CA SER A 35 7.64 11.69 9.23
C SER A 35 7.79 12.20 7.80
N PRO A 36 6.83 12.98 7.31
CA PRO A 36 6.81 13.37 5.90
C PRO A 36 8.07 14.09 5.45
N GLU A 37 8.72 14.83 6.33
CA GLU A 37 9.93 15.56 5.98
C GLU A 37 11.07 14.65 5.54
N LEU A 38 11.10 13.40 6.03
CA LEU A 38 12.14 12.47 5.65
C LEU A 38 11.93 11.90 4.23
N ALA A 39 10.71 11.94 3.74
CA ALA A 39 10.37 11.47 2.40
C ALA A 39 10.32 12.60 1.39
N SER A 40 10.30 13.84 1.87
CA SER A 40 10.13 15.00 0.99
C SER A 40 11.28 15.11 -0.01
N GLY A 41 10.93 15.31 -1.27
CA GLY A 41 11.93 15.46 -2.33
C GLY A 41 12.55 14.15 -2.79
N GLN A 42 12.08 13.03 -2.27
CA GLN A 42 12.55 11.72 -2.69
C GLN A 42 11.49 11.01 -3.52
N VAL A 43 11.88 9.91 -4.12
CA VAL A 43 10.96 9.11 -4.93
C VAL A 43 10.87 7.71 -4.37
N MET A 44 9.73 7.06 -4.59
CA MET A 44 9.53 5.69 -4.19
C MET A 44 10.40 4.76 -5.03
N GLY A 45 10.94 3.75 -4.36
CA GLY A 45 11.51 2.60 -5.02
C GLY A 45 10.57 1.43 -4.86
N ARG A 46 11.05 0.37 -4.21
CA ARG A 46 10.23 -0.83 -3.99
C ARG A 46 9.29 -0.61 -2.81
N VAL A 47 8.04 -1.05 -2.98
CA VAL A 47 7.02 -0.96 -1.94
C VAL A 47 6.60 -2.35 -1.55
N GLY A 48 6.68 -2.65 -0.24
CA GLY A 48 6.18 -3.90 0.31
C GLY A 48 4.80 -3.71 0.91
N TRP A 49 4.03 -4.77 0.92
CA TRP A 49 2.70 -4.74 1.54
C TRP A 49 2.44 -6.03 2.29
N GLN A 50 1.51 -5.95 3.24
CA GLN A 50 0.93 -7.15 3.83
C GLN A 50 -0.47 -6.84 4.33
N PHE A 51 -1.30 -7.87 4.34
CA PHE A 51 -2.62 -7.85 4.95
C PHE A 51 -2.99 -9.28 5.30
N GLN A 52 -3.95 -9.45 6.22
CA GLN A 52 -4.34 -10.77 6.70
C GLN A 52 -5.84 -10.95 6.52
N PRO A 53 -6.26 -11.72 5.50
CA PRO A 53 -7.67 -12.13 5.42
C PRO A 53 -7.92 -13.26 6.42
N PRO A 54 -9.18 -13.45 6.84
CA PRO A 54 -9.52 -14.61 7.66
C PRO A 54 -9.22 -15.90 6.93
N ALA A 55 -8.97 -16.96 7.68
CA ALA A 55 -8.70 -18.27 7.10
C ALA A 55 -9.87 -18.69 6.20
N GLY A 56 -9.54 -19.16 5.00
CA GLY A 56 -10.53 -19.59 4.03
C GLY A 56 -11.16 -18.48 3.22
N SER A 57 -10.87 -17.22 3.51
CA SER A 57 -11.38 -16.09 2.73
C SER A 57 -10.43 -15.75 1.59
N VAL A 58 -11.01 -15.38 0.46
CA VAL A 58 -10.24 -14.96 -0.71
C VAL A 58 -10.76 -13.59 -1.14
N VAL A 59 -9.84 -12.66 -1.33
CA VAL A 59 -10.21 -11.30 -1.71
C VAL A 59 -9.40 -10.86 -2.91
N ASN A 60 -9.97 -9.93 -3.69
CA ASN A 60 -9.20 -9.15 -4.64
C ASN A 60 -8.61 -7.98 -3.89
N ALA A 61 -7.37 -7.64 -4.19
CA ALA A 61 -6.66 -6.60 -3.46
C ALA A 61 -5.89 -5.71 -4.42
N TRP A 62 -5.87 -4.43 -4.09
CA TRP A 62 -5.13 -3.41 -4.85
C TRP A 62 -4.44 -2.46 -3.87
N LEU A 63 -3.32 -1.92 -4.29
CA LEU A 63 -2.66 -0.81 -3.62
C LEU A 63 -2.77 0.40 -4.53
N CYS A 64 -3.35 1.48 -4.02
CA CYS A 64 -3.80 2.60 -4.82
C CYS A 64 -3.18 3.91 -4.37
N HIS A 65 -3.08 4.84 -5.32
CA HIS A 65 -2.76 6.24 -5.09
C HIS A 65 -3.68 7.06 -6.00
N ALA A 66 -3.54 8.39 -5.99
CA ALA A 66 -4.44 9.24 -6.75
C ALA A 66 -4.41 8.96 -8.25
N GLY A 67 -3.28 8.48 -8.76
CA GLY A 67 -3.11 8.21 -10.19
C GLY A 67 -3.55 6.82 -10.63
N GLY A 68 -3.88 5.92 -9.72
CA GLY A 68 -4.30 4.58 -10.12
C GLY A 68 -4.02 3.53 -9.07
N CYS A 69 -4.25 2.29 -9.44
CA CYS A 69 -4.12 1.15 -8.55
C CYS A 69 -3.28 0.06 -9.18
N SER A 70 -2.52 -0.65 -8.34
CA SER A 70 -1.78 -1.85 -8.73
C SER A 70 -2.42 -3.07 -8.11
N ARG A 71 -2.66 -4.11 -8.91
CA ARG A 71 -3.20 -5.36 -8.40
C ARG A 71 -2.19 -6.06 -7.51
N LEU A 72 -2.65 -6.57 -6.38
CA LEU A 72 -1.82 -7.33 -5.46
C LEU A 72 -2.14 -8.81 -5.62
N PRO A 73 -1.15 -9.62 -6.02
CA PRO A 73 -1.42 -11.03 -6.31
C PRO A 73 -1.49 -11.92 -5.08
N ALA A 74 -1.05 -11.42 -3.92
CA ALA A 74 -0.97 -12.20 -2.70
C ALA A 74 -1.12 -11.27 -1.50
N SER A 75 -1.28 -11.86 -0.32
CA SER A 75 -1.44 -11.09 0.92
C SER A 75 -0.14 -10.47 1.43
N ARG A 76 0.96 -10.80 0.81
CA ARG A 76 2.27 -10.27 1.15
C ARG A 76 3.13 -10.26 -0.11
N GLY A 77 3.89 -9.19 -0.30
CA GLY A 77 4.78 -9.12 -1.44
C GLY A 77 5.43 -7.76 -1.57
N GLN A 78 6.05 -7.55 -2.71
CA GLN A 78 6.71 -6.29 -3.06
C GLN A 78 6.42 -5.98 -4.51
N THR A 79 6.44 -4.68 -4.84
CA THR A 79 6.20 -4.24 -6.20
C THR A 79 7.10 -3.05 -6.52
N ASP A 80 7.45 -2.93 -7.80
CA ASP A 80 8.13 -1.77 -8.35
C ASP A 80 7.16 -0.87 -9.12
N ASP A 81 5.87 -1.19 -9.11
CA ASP A 81 4.88 -0.46 -9.91
C ASP A 81 4.72 0.99 -9.49
N LEU A 82 5.13 1.33 -8.26
CA LEU A 82 5.02 2.69 -7.74
C LEU A 82 6.34 3.45 -7.83
N ALA A 83 7.39 2.82 -8.37
CA ALA A 83 8.71 3.43 -8.45
C ALA A 83 8.64 4.75 -9.21
N GLY A 84 9.30 5.77 -8.68
CA GLY A 84 9.35 7.09 -9.29
C GLY A 84 8.29 8.06 -8.81
N LEU A 85 7.25 7.59 -8.12
CA LEU A 85 6.28 8.50 -7.51
C LEU A 85 6.95 9.26 -6.36
N PRO A 86 6.48 10.49 -6.06
CA PRO A 86 6.99 11.16 -4.88
C PRO A 86 6.86 10.29 -3.64
N ALA A 87 7.92 10.23 -2.85
CA ALA A 87 8.00 9.28 -1.74
C ALA A 87 6.94 9.52 -0.66
N ASP A 88 6.38 10.73 -0.59
CA ASP A 88 5.34 11.07 0.36
C ASP A 88 3.92 10.91 -0.21
N THR A 89 3.77 10.27 -1.35
CA THR A 89 2.47 10.03 -1.96
C THR A 89 1.58 9.21 -1.03
N PRO A 90 0.37 9.69 -0.70
CA PRO A 90 -0.56 8.90 0.09
C PRO A 90 -0.99 7.64 -0.64
N LEU A 91 -1.07 6.53 0.10
CA LEU A 91 -1.50 5.25 -0.44
C LEU A 91 -2.72 4.76 0.31
N HIS A 92 -3.46 3.85 -0.31
CA HIS A 92 -4.53 3.14 0.39
C HIS A 92 -4.71 1.78 -0.27
N PHE A 93 -5.23 0.83 0.51
CA PHE A 93 -5.63 -0.46 -0.03
C PHE A 93 -7.07 -0.39 -0.51
N GLN A 94 -7.39 -1.20 -1.51
CA GLN A 94 -8.76 -1.51 -1.88
C GLN A 94 -8.94 -3.01 -1.92
N PHE A 95 -10.09 -3.48 -1.45
CA PHE A 95 -10.41 -4.90 -1.42
C PHE A 95 -11.84 -5.12 -1.87
N SER A 96 -12.07 -6.26 -2.53
CA SER A 96 -13.41 -6.75 -2.78
C SER A 96 -13.43 -8.26 -2.56
N LEU A 97 -14.60 -8.81 -2.24
CA LEU A 97 -14.76 -10.25 -2.18
C LEU A 97 -14.68 -10.80 -3.60
N GLN A 98 -14.15 -12.02 -3.75
CA GLN A 98 -14.07 -12.62 -5.07
C GLN A 98 -15.41 -13.15 -5.56
N ASP A 99 -16.31 -13.49 -4.64
CA ASP A 99 -17.59 -14.10 -4.97
C ASP A 99 -18.67 -13.49 -4.09
N ARG A 100 -19.83 -13.21 -4.67
CA ARG A 100 -20.98 -12.67 -3.95
C ARG A 100 -21.49 -13.59 -2.85
N ARG A 101 -21.25 -14.88 -2.98
CA ARG A 101 -21.66 -15.88 -2.00
C ARG A 101 -20.73 -15.94 -0.81
N GLN A 102 -19.60 -15.30 -0.90
CA GLN A 102 -18.60 -15.31 0.14
C GLN A 102 -19.07 -14.46 1.30
N ARG A 103 -18.78 -14.92 2.52
CA ARG A 103 -19.08 -14.14 3.70
C ARG A 103 -18.19 -12.92 3.77
N ALA A 104 -18.65 -11.88 4.46
CA ALA A 104 -17.83 -10.72 4.75
C ALA A 104 -16.52 -11.14 5.41
N ALA A 105 -15.44 -10.48 5.03
CA ALA A 105 -14.11 -10.80 5.53
C ALA A 105 -13.50 -9.54 6.11
N THR A 106 -13.09 -9.58 7.38
CA THR A 106 -12.41 -8.45 8.00
C THR A 106 -10.91 -8.62 7.76
N LEU A 107 -10.34 -7.67 7.02
CA LEU A 107 -8.91 -7.66 6.73
C LEU A 107 -8.17 -6.98 7.87
N GLN A 108 -7.14 -7.64 8.39
CA GLN A 108 -6.33 -7.15 9.49
C GLN A 108 -4.90 -6.97 9.05
N GLY A 109 -4.12 -6.27 9.87
CA GLY A 109 -2.69 -6.13 9.63
C GLY A 109 -2.34 -5.41 8.35
N LEU A 110 -3.14 -4.42 7.95
CA LEU A 110 -2.89 -3.66 6.73
C LEU A 110 -1.65 -2.80 6.92
N GLN A 111 -0.63 -3.04 6.11
CA GLN A 111 0.66 -2.36 6.27
C GLN A 111 1.35 -2.20 4.93
N VAL A 112 2.03 -1.07 4.77
CA VAL A 112 2.96 -0.86 3.65
C VAL A 112 4.32 -0.47 4.20
N ILE A 113 5.35 -0.84 3.47
CA ILE A 113 6.72 -0.42 3.71
C ILE A 113 7.18 0.22 2.40
N VAL A 114 7.41 1.53 2.44
CA VAL A 114 7.80 2.28 1.24
C VAL A 114 9.29 2.58 1.35
N ASN A 115 10.07 1.99 0.46
CA ASN A 115 11.48 2.33 0.34
C ASN A 115 11.59 3.52 -0.60
N HIS A 116 12.43 4.48 -0.27
CA HIS A 116 12.59 5.68 -1.09
C HIS A 116 14.04 6.10 -1.18
N GLU A 117 14.32 6.88 -2.18
CA GLU A 117 15.67 7.30 -2.51
C GLU A 117 15.62 8.70 -3.08
N PRO A 118 16.76 9.42 -3.04
CA PRO A 118 16.80 10.72 -3.67
C PRO A 118 16.51 10.63 -5.16
N LEU A 119 15.86 11.66 -5.70
CA LEU A 119 15.63 11.74 -7.13
C LEU A 119 16.98 11.88 -7.83
N GLN A 120 17.28 10.93 -8.70
CA GLN A 120 18.54 10.94 -9.41
C GLN A 120 18.42 11.79 -10.67
N ARG A 121 19.50 12.50 -10.97
CA ARG A 121 19.56 13.34 -12.15
C ARG A 121 20.74 12.89 -13.00
N PRO A 122 20.56 12.91 -14.33
CA PRO A 122 21.67 12.59 -15.21
C PRO A 122 22.81 13.60 -15.10
#